data_d5abe065e8a73831741f003f5531f039
#
_entry.id   d5abe065e8a73831741f003f5531f039
#
_cell.length_a   1.000
_cell.length_b   1.000
_cell.length_c   1.000
_cell.angle_alpha   90.00
_cell.angle_beta   90.00
_cell.angle_gamma   90.00
#
_symmetry.space_group_name_H-M   'P 1'
#
loop_
_entity.id
_entity.type
_entity.pdbx_description
1 polymer ?
#
loop_
_entity_poly.entity_id
_entity_poly.type
_entity_poly.pdbx_seq_one_letter_code
_entity_poly.pdbx_strand_id
1 'polypeptide(L)'
;MAMPNFRLDQQTALVTGAASGIGRGIALGLAAAGANVACFDLPESALEEVCDEIRMAGQEAIAVPGDVMDGDMLTNAVRDAEGELGPLSLAVNSAGIANAAPAEEMSLSQWQRVIDINLTGVFLSCQAEGRAMLEHGRGAIVNIASMSGSIVNRGLLQAHYNASKAAVAHLTKSLAMEWADRGIRVNAISPGYTATPMNLRPEVAEQVTQFERDTPLGRMATVEELVGPAIFLLSDASSFCTGVDLLVDGGFTCW
;
A
#
# COMPACT_ATOMS: atom_id res chain seq x y z
N MET A 1 -1.09 -29.36 -15.83
CA MET A 1 -0.76 -27.93 -15.61
C MET A 1 -0.92 -27.68 -14.12
N ALA A 2 0.09 -27.19 -13.40
CA ALA A 2 -0.07 -26.88 -11.98
C ALA A 2 -0.96 -25.63 -11.83
N MET A 3 -1.78 -25.59 -10.77
CA MET A 3 -2.56 -24.40 -10.44
C MET A 3 -1.60 -23.28 -10.00
N PRO A 4 -1.91 -21.99 -10.33
CA PRO A 4 -1.14 -20.87 -9.82
C PRO A 4 -1.10 -20.88 -8.28
N ASN A 5 0.07 -20.61 -7.71
CA ASN A 5 0.23 -20.55 -6.27
C ASN A 5 0.00 -19.13 -5.76
N PHE A 6 -1.02 -18.96 -4.92
CA PHE A 6 -1.35 -17.71 -4.22
C PHE A 6 -0.88 -17.75 -2.75
N ARG A 7 -0.28 -18.86 -2.30
CA ARG A 7 0.24 -18.98 -0.94
C ARG A 7 1.55 -18.19 -0.81
N LEU A 8 1.74 -17.63 0.37
CA LEU A 8 2.90 -16.84 0.76
C LEU A 8 3.67 -17.50 1.92
N ASP A 9 3.54 -18.81 2.04
CA ASP A 9 4.11 -19.59 3.15
C ASP A 9 5.61 -19.33 3.30
N GLN A 10 6.04 -19.10 4.53
CA GLN A 10 7.44 -18.86 4.91
C GLN A 10 8.06 -17.60 4.26
N GLN A 11 7.26 -16.70 3.74
CA GLN A 11 7.72 -15.42 3.22
C GLN A 11 7.57 -14.33 4.29
N THR A 12 8.49 -13.39 4.32
CA THR A 12 8.43 -12.21 5.20
C THR A 12 7.94 -11.01 4.41
N ALA A 13 6.93 -10.34 4.94
CA ALA A 13 6.34 -9.13 4.39
C ALA A 13 6.57 -7.94 5.32
N LEU A 14 6.93 -6.78 4.76
CA LEU A 14 6.86 -5.48 5.46
C LEU A 14 5.64 -4.71 4.94
N VAL A 15 4.79 -4.20 5.83
CA VAL A 15 3.61 -3.40 5.46
C VAL A 15 3.68 -2.05 6.14
N THR A 16 3.79 -0.96 5.37
CA THR A 16 3.71 0.41 5.91
C THR A 16 2.25 0.88 5.97
N GLY A 17 1.90 1.70 6.96
CA GLY A 17 0.50 2.07 7.21
C GLY A 17 -0.33 0.89 7.73
N ALA A 18 0.31 -0.04 8.44
CA ALA A 18 -0.27 -1.32 8.82
C ALA A 18 -1.30 -1.24 9.96
N ALA A 19 -1.36 -0.13 10.69
CA ALA A 19 -2.24 -0.03 11.85
C ALA A 19 -3.71 0.23 11.50
N SER A 20 -4.03 0.65 10.28
CA SER A 20 -5.41 1.01 9.92
C SER A 20 -5.72 0.82 8.43
N GLY A 21 -7.02 0.87 8.09
CA GLY A 21 -7.50 0.93 6.72
C GLY A 21 -6.97 -0.19 5.82
N ILE A 22 -6.55 0.17 4.61
CA ILE A 22 -6.09 -0.77 3.57
C ILE A 22 -4.82 -1.50 4.03
N GLY A 23 -3.86 -0.80 4.65
CA GLY A 23 -2.62 -1.41 5.13
C GLY A 23 -2.87 -2.51 6.15
N ARG A 24 -3.75 -2.25 7.14
CA ARG A 24 -4.16 -3.26 8.13
C ARG A 24 -4.83 -4.46 7.49
N GLY A 25 -5.81 -4.22 6.61
CA GLY A 25 -6.50 -5.33 5.94
C GLY A 25 -5.57 -6.18 5.10
N ILE A 26 -4.62 -5.56 4.40
CA ILE A 26 -3.61 -6.31 3.63
C ILE A 26 -2.67 -7.07 4.56
N ALA A 27 -2.19 -6.48 5.66
CA ALA A 27 -1.32 -7.17 6.62
C ALA A 27 -1.97 -8.46 7.17
N LEU A 28 -3.24 -8.37 7.60
CA LEU A 28 -4.01 -9.53 8.04
C LEU A 28 -4.23 -10.55 6.91
N GLY A 29 -4.48 -10.07 5.70
CA GLY A 29 -4.67 -10.93 4.53
C GLY A 29 -3.40 -11.66 4.10
N LEU A 30 -2.24 -11.03 4.17
CA LEU A 30 -0.94 -11.66 3.89
C LEU A 30 -0.64 -12.75 4.92
N ALA A 31 -0.92 -12.50 6.20
CA ALA A 31 -0.82 -13.51 7.24
C ALA A 31 -1.74 -14.71 6.98
N ALA A 32 -3.01 -14.47 6.62
CA ALA A 32 -3.94 -15.55 6.24
C ALA A 32 -3.47 -16.33 5.00
N ALA A 33 -2.69 -15.71 4.10
CA ALA A 33 -2.05 -16.39 2.98
C ALA A 33 -0.75 -17.13 3.35
N GLY A 34 -0.27 -17.02 4.61
CA GLY A 34 0.87 -17.76 5.15
C GLY A 34 2.17 -16.95 5.36
N ALA A 35 2.15 -15.64 5.12
CA ALA A 35 3.31 -14.79 5.33
C ALA A 35 3.48 -14.40 6.80
N ASN A 36 4.72 -14.26 7.24
CA ASN A 36 5.06 -13.52 8.46
C ASN A 36 5.08 -12.02 8.14
N VAL A 37 4.65 -11.16 9.08
CA VAL A 37 4.42 -9.75 8.77
C VAL A 37 5.10 -8.82 9.76
N ALA A 38 5.96 -7.93 9.27
CA ALA A 38 6.42 -6.76 9.99
C ALA A 38 5.44 -5.61 9.73
N CYS A 39 4.74 -5.16 10.76
CA CYS A 39 3.78 -4.07 10.70
C CYS A 39 4.48 -2.76 11.05
N PHE A 40 4.54 -1.82 10.09
CA PHE A 40 5.16 -0.50 10.27
C PHE A 40 4.12 0.61 10.23
N ASP A 41 4.09 1.45 11.27
CA ASP A 41 3.23 2.64 11.34
C ASP A 41 3.77 3.59 12.43
N LEU A 42 3.15 4.75 12.58
CA LEU A 42 3.53 5.74 13.58
C LEU A 42 3.50 5.15 15.01
N PRO A 43 4.38 5.59 15.90
CA PRO A 43 4.53 5.01 17.26
C PRO A 43 3.26 5.03 18.11
N GLU A 44 2.38 6.02 17.90
CA GLU A 44 1.10 6.16 18.62
C GLU A 44 -0.05 5.34 18.04
N SER A 45 0.20 4.56 16.99
CA SER A 45 -0.83 3.76 16.31
C SER A 45 -1.06 2.40 17.00
N ALA A 46 -2.13 1.72 16.62
CA ALA A 46 -2.53 0.43 17.20
C ALA A 46 -1.78 -0.77 16.57
N LEU A 47 -0.45 -0.69 16.39
CA LEU A 47 0.34 -1.72 15.74
C LEU A 47 0.30 -3.07 16.46
N GLU A 48 0.43 -3.08 17.78
CA GLU A 48 0.44 -4.33 18.56
C GLU A 48 -0.89 -5.08 18.46
N GLU A 49 -2.01 -4.39 18.38
CA GLU A 49 -3.32 -5.03 18.18
C GLU A 49 -3.35 -5.82 16.86
N VAL A 50 -2.79 -5.26 15.79
CA VAL A 50 -2.71 -5.92 14.48
C VAL A 50 -1.77 -7.12 14.54
N CYS A 51 -0.61 -6.97 15.19
CA CYS A 51 0.34 -8.06 15.38
C CYS A 51 -0.26 -9.20 16.21
N ASP A 52 -1.02 -8.90 17.25
CA ASP A 52 -1.69 -9.91 18.07
C ASP A 52 -2.75 -10.67 17.26
N GLU A 53 -3.52 -9.99 16.41
CA GLU A 53 -4.46 -10.66 15.51
C GLU A 53 -3.75 -11.60 14.53
N ILE A 54 -2.60 -11.20 13.98
CA ILE A 54 -1.79 -12.05 13.09
C ILE A 54 -1.26 -13.27 13.85
N ARG A 55 -0.71 -13.06 15.06
CA ARG A 55 -0.20 -14.15 15.92
C ARG A 55 -1.32 -15.15 16.30
N MET A 56 -2.51 -14.64 16.62
CA MET A 56 -3.67 -15.51 16.90
C MET A 56 -4.12 -16.32 15.68
N ALA A 57 -3.87 -15.81 14.46
CA ALA A 57 -4.13 -16.55 13.21
C ALA A 57 -3.02 -17.56 12.87
N GLY A 58 -1.95 -17.65 13.67
CA GLY A 58 -0.91 -18.68 13.55
C GLY A 58 0.31 -18.28 12.72
N GLN A 59 0.50 -16.99 12.44
CA GLN A 59 1.70 -16.47 11.78
C GLN A 59 2.52 -15.60 12.76
N GLU A 60 3.81 -15.44 12.47
CA GLU A 60 4.66 -14.53 13.24
C GLU A 60 4.44 -13.08 12.78
N ALA A 61 4.43 -12.16 13.74
CA ALA A 61 4.35 -10.73 13.45
C ALA A 61 5.15 -9.90 14.44
N ILE A 62 5.71 -8.80 13.97
CA ILE A 62 6.38 -7.79 14.79
C ILE A 62 5.80 -6.39 14.52
N ALA A 63 5.68 -5.60 15.58
CA ALA A 63 5.35 -4.19 15.49
C ALA A 63 6.64 -3.37 15.37
N VAL A 64 6.73 -2.56 14.34
CA VAL A 64 7.90 -1.70 14.08
C VAL A 64 7.41 -0.25 13.99
N PRO A 65 7.42 0.49 15.10
CA PRO A 65 6.99 1.89 15.12
C PRO A 65 8.00 2.78 14.39
N GLY A 66 7.50 3.67 13.50
CA GLY A 66 8.33 4.62 12.78
C GLY A 66 7.55 5.52 11.83
N ASP A 67 8.24 6.52 11.28
CA ASP A 67 7.70 7.43 10.27
C ASP A 67 8.32 7.09 8.91
N VAL A 68 7.48 6.94 7.88
CA VAL A 68 7.93 6.70 6.49
C VAL A 68 8.79 7.84 5.92
N MET A 69 8.79 8.99 6.57
CA MET A 69 9.66 10.12 6.23
C MET A 69 11.08 9.96 6.74
N ASP A 70 11.35 8.99 7.60
CA ASP A 70 12.68 8.70 8.15
C ASP A 70 13.28 7.44 7.50
N GLY A 71 14.21 7.64 6.57
CA GLY A 71 14.86 6.54 5.83
C GLY A 71 15.72 5.62 6.73
N ASP A 72 16.23 6.13 7.85
CA ASP A 72 16.98 5.31 8.81
C ASP A 72 16.02 4.40 9.60
N MET A 73 14.85 4.91 10.00
CA MET A 73 13.79 4.09 10.60
C MET A 73 13.32 2.98 9.66
N LEU A 74 13.11 3.28 8.38
CA LEU A 74 12.75 2.27 7.39
C LEU A 74 13.86 1.22 7.17
N THR A 75 15.11 1.63 7.12
CA THR A 75 16.25 0.72 7.01
C THR A 75 16.35 -0.19 8.25
N ASN A 76 16.13 0.36 9.44
CA ASN A 76 16.07 -0.41 10.67
C ASN A 76 14.88 -1.37 10.68
N ALA A 77 13.70 -0.93 10.21
CA ALA A 77 12.51 -1.77 10.10
C ALA A 77 12.75 -3.01 9.23
N VAL A 78 13.40 -2.85 8.08
CA VAL A 78 13.80 -3.97 7.22
C VAL A 78 14.76 -4.91 7.95
N ARG A 79 15.79 -4.37 8.61
CA ARG A 79 16.76 -5.20 9.37
C ARG A 79 16.07 -5.98 10.49
N ASP A 80 15.18 -5.35 11.25
CA ASP A 80 14.48 -5.97 12.37
C ASP A 80 13.50 -7.06 11.84
N ALA A 81 12.80 -6.79 10.73
CA ALA A 81 11.98 -7.79 10.05
C ALA A 81 12.80 -9.02 9.62
N GLU A 82 13.97 -8.81 8.99
CA GLU A 82 14.83 -9.91 8.57
C GLU A 82 15.42 -10.68 9.75
N GLY A 83 15.77 -9.97 10.83
CA GLY A 83 16.33 -10.59 12.03
C GLY A 83 15.37 -11.49 12.77
N GLU A 84 14.08 -11.14 12.80
CA GLU A 84 13.07 -11.86 13.57
C GLU A 84 12.20 -12.79 12.72
N LEU A 85 11.91 -12.41 11.46
CA LEU A 85 10.96 -13.15 10.61
C LEU A 85 11.60 -13.86 9.42
N GLY A 86 12.90 -13.60 9.18
CA GLY A 86 13.66 -14.14 8.03
C GLY A 86 13.68 -13.20 6.83
N PRO A 87 14.36 -13.58 5.73
CA PRO A 87 14.65 -12.70 4.60
C PRO A 87 13.42 -12.00 4.03
N LEU A 88 13.50 -10.67 3.86
CA LEU A 88 12.41 -9.87 3.30
C LEU A 88 12.21 -10.21 1.83
N SER A 89 11.00 -10.62 1.47
CA SER A 89 10.65 -10.98 0.09
C SER A 89 9.37 -10.30 -0.41
N LEU A 90 8.57 -9.74 0.48
CA LEU A 90 7.31 -9.07 0.16
C LEU A 90 7.26 -7.68 0.81
N ALA A 91 6.68 -6.70 0.13
CA ALA A 91 6.44 -5.39 0.73
C ALA A 91 5.14 -4.77 0.22
N VAL A 92 4.46 -4.02 1.10
CA VAL A 92 3.28 -3.24 0.77
C VAL A 92 3.43 -1.83 1.32
N ASN A 93 3.51 -0.85 0.44
CA ASN A 93 3.61 0.56 0.78
C ASN A 93 2.23 1.21 0.78
N SER A 94 1.58 1.21 1.97
CA SER A 94 0.20 1.71 2.14
C SER A 94 0.10 2.97 3.00
N ALA A 95 1.17 3.43 3.62
CA ALA A 95 1.17 4.68 4.38
C ALA A 95 0.80 5.87 3.48
N GLY A 96 -0.12 6.70 3.94
CA GLY A 96 -0.55 7.86 3.18
C GLY A 96 -1.62 8.68 3.87
N ILE A 97 -1.73 9.94 3.46
CA ILE A 97 -2.72 10.89 3.97
C ILE A 97 -3.50 11.54 2.82
N ALA A 98 -4.70 12.02 3.13
CA ALA A 98 -5.50 12.85 2.23
C ALA A 98 -6.09 14.03 3.00
N ASN A 99 -6.09 15.17 2.38
CA ASN A 99 -6.87 16.33 2.78
C ASN A 99 -7.30 17.12 1.52
N ALA A 100 -8.07 18.19 1.70
CA ALA A 100 -8.59 18.98 0.60
C ALA A 100 -8.39 20.47 0.85
N ALA A 101 -8.11 21.21 -0.22
CA ALA A 101 -8.17 22.66 -0.28
C ALA A 101 -8.26 23.09 -1.75
N PRO A 102 -8.93 24.24 -2.06
CA PRO A 102 -8.81 24.87 -3.37
C PRO A 102 -7.33 25.10 -3.72
N ALA A 103 -6.96 24.86 -4.98
CA ALA A 103 -5.55 24.91 -5.38
C ALA A 103 -4.93 26.31 -5.18
N GLU A 104 -5.71 27.36 -5.43
CA GLU A 104 -5.30 28.76 -5.26
C GLU A 104 -5.13 29.19 -3.79
N GLU A 105 -5.73 28.45 -2.85
CA GLU A 105 -5.65 28.70 -1.41
C GLU A 105 -4.71 27.73 -0.68
N MET A 106 -4.29 26.66 -1.36
CA MET A 106 -3.47 25.60 -0.77
C MET A 106 -2.09 26.15 -0.40
N SER A 107 -1.75 26.08 0.90
CA SER A 107 -0.40 26.49 1.34
C SER A 107 0.67 25.52 0.83
N LEU A 108 1.89 26.03 0.61
CA LEU A 108 3.01 25.17 0.24
C LEU A 108 3.29 24.08 1.28
N SER A 109 3.11 24.35 2.55
CA SER A 109 3.28 23.36 3.62
C SER A 109 2.24 22.25 3.56
N GLN A 110 0.98 22.55 3.22
CA GLN A 110 -0.06 21.56 3.02
C GLN A 110 0.24 20.68 1.80
N TRP A 111 0.63 21.30 0.69
CA TRP A 111 1.10 20.59 -0.51
C TRP A 111 2.26 19.65 -0.17
N GLN A 112 3.32 20.22 0.43
CA GLN A 112 4.56 19.50 0.72
C GLN A 112 4.30 18.29 1.63
N ARG A 113 3.51 18.46 2.71
CA ARG A 113 3.20 17.36 3.62
C ARG A 113 2.58 16.15 2.91
N VAL A 114 1.67 16.36 1.95
CA VAL A 114 1.06 15.25 1.21
C VAL A 114 2.06 14.62 0.23
N ILE A 115 2.86 15.43 -0.46
CA ILE A 115 3.91 14.91 -1.36
C ILE A 115 4.95 14.12 -0.56
N ASP A 116 5.39 14.64 0.57
CA ASP A 116 6.41 14.01 1.40
C ASP A 116 5.93 12.62 1.87
N ILE A 117 4.76 12.52 2.48
CA ILE A 117 4.26 11.25 2.99
C ILE A 117 3.88 10.30 1.86
N ASN A 118 3.08 10.75 0.88
CA ASN A 118 2.48 9.86 -0.12
C ASN A 118 3.43 9.45 -1.26
N LEU A 119 4.48 10.23 -1.52
CA LEU A 119 5.43 9.97 -2.60
C LEU A 119 6.85 9.73 -2.08
N THR A 120 7.41 10.67 -1.32
CA THR A 120 8.78 10.53 -0.80
C THR A 120 8.85 9.36 0.18
N GLY A 121 7.85 9.21 1.07
CA GLY A 121 7.75 8.07 1.99
C GLY A 121 7.66 6.73 1.26
N VAL A 122 6.87 6.63 0.18
CA VAL A 122 6.82 5.42 -0.66
C VAL A 122 8.16 5.14 -1.32
N PHE A 123 8.85 6.18 -1.82
CA PHE A 123 10.18 6.01 -2.41
C PHE A 123 11.21 5.52 -1.38
N LEU A 124 11.23 6.10 -0.18
CA LEU A 124 12.15 5.69 0.89
C LEU A 124 11.86 4.25 1.35
N SER A 125 10.59 3.86 1.46
CA SER A 125 10.18 2.48 1.75
C SER A 125 10.68 1.52 0.68
N CYS A 126 10.37 1.79 -0.60
CA CYS A 126 10.87 0.99 -1.72
C CYS A 126 12.40 0.92 -1.75
N GLN A 127 13.11 2.00 -1.37
CA GLN A 127 14.57 2.01 -1.34
C GLN A 127 15.13 1.09 -0.27
N ALA A 128 14.56 1.11 0.94
CA ALA A 128 15.00 0.24 2.04
C ALA A 128 14.70 -1.23 1.72
N GLU A 129 13.48 -1.54 1.30
CA GLU A 129 13.01 -2.87 0.89
C GLU A 129 13.81 -3.40 -0.30
N GLY A 130 13.98 -2.57 -1.32
CA GLY A 130 14.70 -2.92 -2.54
C GLY A 130 16.15 -3.27 -2.28
N ARG A 131 16.86 -2.59 -1.37
CA ARG A 131 18.22 -2.93 -1.00
C ARG A 131 18.32 -4.37 -0.46
N ALA A 132 17.47 -4.74 0.49
CA ALA A 132 17.45 -6.09 1.06
C ALA A 132 17.06 -7.15 0.01
N MET A 133 15.99 -6.92 -0.74
CA MET A 133 15.52 -7.84 -1.77
C MET A 133 16.55 -8.03 -2.89
N LEU A 134 17.30 -6.99 -3.26
CA LEU A 134 18.39 -7.07 -4.26
C LEU A 134 19.56 -7.93 -3.80
N GLU A 135 19.89 -7.93 -2.50
CA GLU A 135 20.89 -8.82 -1.92
C GLU A 135 20.47 -10.29 -2.02
N HIS A 136 19.17 -10.57 -1.87
CA HIS A 136 18.61 -11.92 -1.98
C HIS A 136 18.26 -12.33 -3.42
N GLY A 137 18.26 -11.40 -4.37
CA GLY A 137 17.94 -11.64 -5.78
C GLY A 137 16.48 -12.02 -6.02
N ARG A 138 15.55 -11.69 -5.09
CA ARG A 138 14.12 -11.95 -5.21
C ARG A 138 13.30 -10.96 -4.38
N GLY A 139 12.13 -10.58 -4.89
CA GLY A 139 11.20 -9.74 -4.15
C GLY A 139 9.95 -9.37 -4.95
N ALA A 140 8.91 -8.99 -4.23
CA ALA A 140 7.71 -8.40 -4.80
C ALA A 140 7.21 -7.23 -3.92
N ILE A 141 7.03 -6.08 -4.54
CA ILE A 141 6.59 -4.84 -3.89
C ILE A 141 5.25 -4.41 -4.49
N VAL A 142 4.30 -4.03 -3.65
CA VAL A 142 3.03 -3.42 -4.05
C VAL A 142 2.91 -2.04 -3.41
N ASN A 143 2.81 -1.01 -4.24
CA ASN A 143 2.56 0.35 -3.81
C ASN A 143 1.06 0.67 -3.88
N ILE A 144 0.48 1.25 -2.83
CA ILE A 144 -0.91 1.70 -2.86
C ILE A 144 -0.98 3.11 -3.46
N ALA A 145 -1.33 3.13 -4.75
CA ALA A 145 -1.62 4.36 -5.49
C ALA A 145 -3.08 4.82 -5.23
N SER A 146 -3.82 5.18 -6.25
CA SER A 146 -5.25 5.52 -6.21
C SER A 146 -5.78 5.71 -7.63
N MET A 147 -7.07 5.44 -7.87
CA MET A 147 -7.75 5.88 -9.09
C MET A 147 -7.57 7.40 -9.33
N SER A 148 -7.41 8.17 -8.25
CA SER A 148 -7.13 9.62 -8.31
C SER A 148 -5.79 9.99 -8.96
N GLY A 149 -4.90 9.01 -9.15
CA GLY A 149 -3.69 9.18 -9.97
C GLY A 149 -3.96 9.11 -11.48
N SER A 150 -5.08 8.52 -11.89
CA SER A 150 -5.47 8.37 -13.30
C SER A 150 -6.58 9.34 -13.71
N ILE A 151 -7.42 9.77 -12.76
CA ILE A 151 -8.53 10.69 -12.98
C ILE A 151 -8.55 11.79 -11.93
N VAL A 152 -9.42 12.79 -12.13
CA VAL A 152 -9.72 13.82 -11.13
C VAL A 152 -11.11 13.57 -10.56
N ASN A 153 -11.20 13.42 -9.25
CA ASN A 153 -12.44 13.15 -8.55
C ASN A 153 -13.31 14.42 -8.52
N ARG A 154 -14.50 14.34 -9.08
CA ARG A 154 -15.44 15.46 -9.08
C ARG A 154 -15.83 15.82 -7.64
N GLY A 155 -15.75 17.11 -7.28
CA GLY A 155 -16.12 17.61 -5.95
C GLY A 155 -15.03 17.46 -4.88
N LEU A 156 -13.88 16.83 -5.17
CA LEU A 156 -12.74 16.75 -4.26
C LEU A 156 -11.60 17.66 -4.74
N LEU A 157 -11.35 18.72 -3.99
CA LEU A 157 -10.28 19.69 -4.28
C LEU A 157 -8.98 19.22 -3.62
N GLN A 158 -8.25 18.32 -4.31
CA GLN A 158 -7.11 17.61 -3.74
C GLN A 158 -5.94 17.45 -4.73
N ALA A 159 -5.55 18.56 -5.39
CA ALA A 159 -4.54 18.55 -6.44
C ALA A 159 -3.22 17.87 -6.01
N HIS A 160 -2.75 18.11 -4.78
CA HIS A 160 -1.55 17.48 -4.21
C HIS A 160 -1.70 15.95 -4.07
N TYR A 161 -2.85 15.47 -3.62
CA TYR A 161 -3.13 14.04 -3.49
C TYR A 161 -3.12 13.36 -4.86
N ASN A 162 -3.88 13.92 -5.83
CA ASN A 162 -3.93 13.39 -7.20
C ASN A 162 -2.53 13.34 -7.82
N ALA A 163 -1.75 14.42 -7.69
CA ALA A 163 -0.38 14.48 -8.17
C ALA A 163 0.52 13.42 -7.50
N SER A 164 0.43 13.27 -6.17
CA SER A 164 1.21 12.27 -5.44
C SER A 164 0.89 10.85 -5.89
N LYS A 165 -0.39 10.51 -6.08
CA LYS A 165 -0.82 9.15 -6.47
C LYS A 165 -0.51 8.83 -7.93
N ALA A 166 -0.58 9.81 -8.83
CA ALA A 166 -0.08 9.68 -10.20
C ALA A 166 1.44 9.41 -10.22
N ALA A 167 2.18 10.14 -9.39
CA ALA A 167 3.62 9.96 -9.26
C ALA A 167 3.99 8.57 -8.68
N VAL A 168 3.24 8.05 -7.70
CA VAL A 168 3.44 6.68 -7.16
C VAL A 168 3.23 5.62 -8.25
N ALA A 169 2.18 5.75 -9.07
CA ALA A 169 1.94 4.83 -10.19
C ALA A 169 3.09 4.86 -11.21
N HIS A 170 3.67 6.04 -11.48
CA HIS A 170 4.80 6.15 -12.40
C HIS A 170 6.14 5.72 -11.76
N LEU A 171 6.37 6.03 -10.48
CA LEU A 171 7.53 5.54 -9.71
C LEU A 171 7.56 4.01 -9.71
N THR A 172 6.42 3.36 -9.53
CA THR A 172 6.27 1.90 -9.62
C THR A 172 6.82 1.35 -10.94
N LYS A 173 6.50 1.98 -12.07
CA LYS A 173 7.01 1.57 -13.39
C LYS A 173 8.52 1.76 -13.51
N SER A 174 9.05 2.86 -12.96
CA SER A 174 10.48 3.14 -12.97
C SER A 174 11.26 2.08 -12.20
N LEU A 175 10.85 1.79 -10.97
CA LEU A 175 11.49 0.77 -10.13
C LEU A 175 11.33 -0.64 -10.70
N ALA A 176 10.17 -0.94 -11.29
CA ALA A 176 9.95 -2.21 -11.99
C ALA A 176 10.96 -2.41 -13.12
N MET A 177 11.21 -1.39 -13.94
CA MET A 177 12.19 -1.44 -15.02
C MET A 177 13.61 -1.58 -14.49
N GLU A 178 13.97 -0.86 -13.42
CA GLU A 178 15.32 -0.88 -12.85
C GLU A 178 15.69 -2.20 -12.17
N TRP A 179 14.71 -2.94 -11.63
CA TRP A 179 14.95 -4.10 -10.76
C TRP A 179 14.50 -5.44 -11.34
N ALA A 180 13.81 -5.45 -12.50
CA ALA A 180 13.25 -6.67 -13.08
C ALA A 180 14.30 -7.74 -13.41
N ASP A 181 15.43 -7.34 -13.98
CA ASP A 181 16.54 -8.23 -14.34
C ASP A 181 17.33 -8.73 -13.12
N ARG A 182 17.03 -8.15 -11.93
CA ARG A 182 17.61 -8.53 -10.64
C ARG A 182 16.64 -9.28 -9.74
N GLY A 183 15.51 -9.77 -10.31
CA GLY A 183 14.58 -10.66 -9.65
C GLY A 183 13.51 -9.99 -8.78
N ILE A 184 13.29 -8.67 -8.90
CA ILE A 184 12.28 -7.95 -8.14
C ILE A 184 11.16 -7.49 -9.05
N ARG A 185 9.91 -7.73 -8.64
CA ARG A 185 8.72 -7.20 -9.26
C ARG A 185 8.17 -6.03 -8.43
N VAL A 186 7.79 -4.94 -9.08
CA VAL A 186 7.18 -3.78 -8.43
C VAL A 186 5.90 -3.45 -9.15
N ASN A 187 4.78 -3.46 -8.44
CA ASN A 187 3.46 -3.17 -8.99
C ASN A 187 2.71 -2.17 -8.10
N ALA A 188 1.65 -1.60 -8.60
CA ALA A 188 0.75 -0.74 -7.84
C ALA A 188 -0.68 -1.31 -7.83
N ILE A 189 -1.41 -1.01 -6.78
CA ILE A 189 -2.86 -1.09 -6.72
C ILE A 189 -3.39 0.33 -6.64
N SER A 190 -4.36 0.65 -7.50
CA SER A 190 -5.08 1.92 -7.50
C SER A 190 -6.52 1.68 -7.03
N PRO A 191 -6.79 1.80 -5.71
CA PRO A 191 -8.14 1.64 -5.18
C PRO A 191 -9.08 2.75 -5.66
N GLY A 192 -10.35 2.39 -5.83
CA GLY A 192 -11.46 3.33 -5.84
C GLY A 192 -11.86 3.76 -4.43
N TYR A 193 -13.08 4.27 -4.29
CA TYR A 193 -13.61 4.59 -2.97
C TYR A 193 -13.76 3.32 -2.13
N THR A 194 -13.01 3.26 -1.04
CA THR A 194 -12.95 2.12 -0.13
C THR A 194 -13.41 2.56 1.26
N ALA A 195 -14.22 1.75 1.93
CA ALA A 195 -14.75 2.01 3.27
C ALA A 195 -13.66 1.88 4.33
N THR A 196 -12.84 2.92 4.47
CA THR A 196 -11.75 3.05 5.44
C THR A 196 -12.07 4.18 6.42
N PRO A 197 -11.41 4.25 7.59
CA PRO A 197 -11.55 5.38 8.49
C PRO A 197 -11.36 6.74 7.81
N MET A 198 -10.49 6.82 6.82
CA MET A 198 -10.26 8.04 6.01
C MET A 198 -11.51 8.48 5.24
N ASN A 199 -12.29 7.54 4.69
CA ASN A 199 -13.45 7.82 3.85
C ASN A 199 -14.79 7.75 4.60
N LEU A 200 -14.78 7.29 5.86
CA LEU A 200 -15.98 7.20 6.70
C LEU A 200 -16.03 8.26 7.80
N ARG A 201 -15.09 9.19 7.82
CA ARG A 201 -15.09 10.29 8.78
C ARG A 201 -16.30 11.22 8.57
N PRO A 202 -16.81 11.86 9.64
CA PRO A 202 -18.03 12.67 9.57
C PRO A 202 -18.00 13.79 8.52
N GLU A 203 -16.81 14.36 8.28
CA GLU A 203 -16.63 15.50 7.35
C GLU A 203 -16.90 15.14 5.88
N VAL A 204 -16.87 13.85 5.54
CA VAL A 204 -17.13 13.37 4.18
C VAL A 204 -18.42 12.53 4.08
N ALA A 205 -19.23 12.44 5.13
CA ALA A 205 -20.42 11.60 5.17
C ALA A 205 -21.44 11.91 4.05
N GLU A 206 -21.62 13.18 3.72
CA GLU A 206 -22.50 13.59 2.61
C GLU A 206 -21.96 13.14 1.24
N GLN A 207 -20.65 13.00 1.12
CA GLN A 207 -19.97 12.58 -0.12
C GLN A 207 -20.05 11.06 -0.32
N VAL A 208 -20.22 10.25 0.74
CA VAL A 208 -20.30 8.78 0.65
C VAL A 208 -21.40 8.35 -0.32
N THR A 209 -22.60 8.91 -0.19
CA THR A 209 -23.72 8.61 -1.10
C THR A 209 -23.39 8.96 -2.56
N GLN A 210 -22.62 10.04 -2.78
CA GLN A 210 -22.18 10.41 -4.13
C GLN A 210 -21.12 9.43 -4.64
N PHE A 211 -20.16 9.01 -3.80
CA PHE A 211 -19.15 8.01 -4.15
C PHE A 211 -19.78 6.68 -4.58
N GLU A 212 -20.80 6.22 -3.84
CA GLU A 212 -21.54 5.00 -4.17
C GLU A 212 -22.30 5.14 -5.49
N ARG A 213 -22.98 6.27 -5.70
CA ARG A 213 -23.74 6.55 -6.93
C ARG A 213 -22.86 6.62 -8.17
N ASP A 214 -21.67 7.23 -8.05
CA ASP A 214 -20.74 7.41 -9.16
C ASP A 214 -19.92 6.15 -9.46
N THR A 215 -19.92 5.18 -8.54
CA THR A 215 -19.25 3.89 -8.75
C THR A 215 -20.18 2.95 -9.53
N PRO A 216 -19.78 2.38 -10.67
CA PRO A 216 -20.62 1.46 -11.44
C PRO A 216 -21.17 0.27 -10.66
N LEU A 217 -20.41 -0.29 -9.70
CA LEU A 217 -20.90 -1.35 -8.82
C LEU A 217 -21.88 -0.85 -7.74
N GLY A 218 -22.19 0.45 -7.68
CA GLY A 218 -23.21 1.05 -6.81
C GLY A 218 -22.86 1.08 -5.33
N ARG A 219 -21.59 0.91 -4.98
CA ARG A 219 -21.11 0.90 -3.59
C ARG A 219 -19.63 1.23 -3.49
N MET A 220 -19.19 1.57 -2.31
CA MET A 220 -17.75 1.58 -1.99
C MET A 220 -17.22 0.13 -1.89
N ALA A 221 -15.94 -0.06 -2.12
CA ALA A 221 -15.27 -1.31 -1.81
C ALA A 221 -15.14 -1.50 -0.29
N THR A 222 -15.10 -2.74 0.17
CA THR A 222 -14.59 -3.05 1.51
C THR A 222 -13.06 -3.16 1.47
N VAL A 223 -12.40 -3.10 2.63
CA VAL A 223 -10.94 -3.26 2.72
C VAL A 223 -10.51 -4.66 2.26
N GLU A 224 -11.31 -5.68 2.56
CA GLU A 224 -11.04 -7.08 2.19
C GLU A 224 -10.99 -7.29 0.68
N GLU A 225 -11.69 -6.46 -0.10
CA GLU A 225 -11.65 -6.54 -1.57
C GLU A 225 -10.32 -6.09 -2.19
N LEU A 226 -9.45 -5.42 -1.41
CA LEU A 226 -8.08 -5.06 -1.82
C LEU A 226 -7.08 -6.16 -1.48
N VAL A 227 -7.42 -7.09 -0.58
CA VAL A 227 -6.53 -8.16 -0.12
C VAL A 227 -6.21 -9.15 -1.25
N GLY A 228 -7.22 -9.62 -1.97
CA GLY A 228 -7.03 -10.55 -3.09
C GLY A 228 -6.07 -10.02 -4.17
N PRO A 229 -6.29 -8.81 -4.68
CA PRO A 229 -5.36 -8.12 -5.59
C PRO A 229 -3.93 -8.01 -5.05
N ALA A 230 -3.75 -7.68 -3.76
CA ALA A 230 -2.43 -7.60 -3.14
C ALA A 230 -1.74 -8.98 -3.10
N ILE A 231 -2.43 -10.01 -2.65
CA ILE A 231 -1.91 -11.39 -2.64
C ILE A 231 -1.55 -11.83 -4.06
N PHE A 232 -2.39 -11.56 -5.06
CA PHE A 232 -2.09 -11.86 -6.46
C PHE A 232 -0.77 -11.24 -6.89
N LEU A 233 -0.61 -9.92 -6.72
CA LEU A 233 0.58 -9.20 -7.17
C LEU A 233 1.86 -9.57 -6.39
N LEU A 234 1.73 -10.04 -5.16
CA LEU A 234 2.87 -10.45 -4.34
C LEU A 234 3.26 -11.92 -4.56
N SER A 235 2.33 -12.78 -4.96
CA SER A 235 2.55 -14.22 -5.13
C SER A 235 3.14 -14.60 -6.49
N ASP A 236 3.52 -15.88 -6.63
CA ASP A 236 3.99 -16.46 -7.90
C ASP A 236 2.89 -16.50 -8.98
N ALA A 237 1.62 -16.33 -8.62
CA ALA A 237 0.52 -16.24 -9.57
C ALA A 237 0.66 -15.03 -10.53
N SER A 238 1.44 -14.01 -10.13
CA SER A 238 1.74 -12.82 -10.92
C SER A 238 3.21 -12.76 -11.38
N SER A 239 3.89 -13.90 -11.52
CA SER A 239 5.33 -13.96 -11.85
C SER A 239 5.73 -13.22 -13.13
N PHE A 240 4.78 -12.93 -14.03
CA PHE A 240 5.01 -12.15 -15.25
C PHE A 240 4.40 -10.73 -15.20
N CYS A 241 4.01 -10.26 -13.99
CA CYS A 241 3.47 -8.92 -13.76
C CYS A 241 4.51 -8.07 -13.03
N THR A 242 5.04 -7.04 -13.71
CA THR A 242 5.85 -5.98 -13.10
C THR A 242 5.56 -4.66 -13.81
N GLY A 243 5.53 -3.55 -13.08
CA GLY A 243 5.16 -2.23 -13.59
C GLY A 243 3.65 -2.05 -13.83
N VAL A 244 2.82 -2.96 -13.34
CA VAL A 244 1.34 -2.86 -13.47
C VAL A 244 0.82 -1.85 -12.46
N ASP A 245 -0.14 -1.04 -12.89
CA ASP A 245 -1.05 -0.29 -12.02
C ASP A 245 -2.43 -0.93 -12.12
N LEU A 246 -2.82 -1.69 -11.10
CA LEU A 246 -4.05 -2.46 -11.05
C LEU A 246 -5.17 -1.61 -10.45
N LEU A 247 -6.10 -1.13 -11.28
CA LEU A 247 -7.30 -0.46 -10.84
C LEU A 247 -8.25 -1.46 -10.15
N VAL A 248 -8.61 -1.14 -8.89
CA VAL A 248 -9.59 -1.90 -8.08
C VAL A 248 -10.62 -0.89 -7.57
N ASP A 249 -11.46 -0.41 -8.48
CA ASP A 249 -12.26 0.80 -8.31
C ASP A 249 -13.77 0.63 -8.57
N GLY A 250 -14.22 -0.62 -8.74
CA GLY A 250 -15.63 -0.89 -9.03
C GLY A 250 -16.10 -0.37 -10.38
N GLY A 251 -15.15 -0.11 -11.32
CA GLY A 251 -15.42 0.42 -12.65
C GLY A 251 -15.46 1.96 -12.71
N PHE A 252 -15.08 2.65 -11.62
CA PHE A 252 -15.19 4.11 -11.54
C PHE A 252 -14.45 4.85 -12.67
N THR A 253 -13.30 4.34 -13.10
CA THR A 253 -12.49 4.97 -14.15
C THR A 253 -12.85 4.53 -15.58
N CYS A 254 -13.95 3.77 -15.76
CA CYS A 254 -14.37 3.31 -17.08
C CYS A 254 -15.14 4.36 -17.88
N TRP A 255 -15.52 5.51 -17.29
CA TRP A 255 -16.27 6.60 -17.96
C TRP A 255 -15.73 7.99 -17.63
#